data_fa9767634b4ad1c80ee4e3764260cd02
#
_entry.id   fa9767634b4ad1c80ee4e3764260cd02
#
_cell.length_a   1.000
_cell.length_b   1.000
_cell.length_c   1.000
_cell.angle_alpha   90.00
_cell.angle_beta   90.00
_cell.angle_gamma   90.00
#
_symmetry.space_group_name_H-M   'P 1'
#
loop_
_entity.id
_entity.type
_entity.pdbx_description
1 polymer ?
#
loop_
_entity_poly.entity_id
_entity_poly.type
_entity_poly.pdbx_seq_one_letter_code
_entity_poly.pdbx_strand_id
1 'polypeptide(L)'
;GLTATPGRTAIASSSEEEESKKLAIFYNKQKATLKVKGYKTPIHFLQDKGYLAKIKQERLETSISDIKKIFSDAEIKAELKRIKNGMDISKEFIKKLSSDGKRIQMIIDKAISENKNPNNKIIIFAGAIYPAKAIYKILRMEDINCCLVTGETNLIERRNNIELFKQEKSNMNIIINYGVLTTGFDAPKANVAIIGRPTQSVTLYSQMVGRVMRGKKAGGKQECKVVTVKDPIYGFRDMSQSFTYWEELWK
;
A
#
# COMPACT_ATOMS: atom_id res chain seq x y z
N GLY A 1 -17.79 3.45 16.49
CA GLY A 1 -17.19 2.72 15.36
C GLY A 1 -15.83 2.13 15.71
N LEU A 2 -15.55 0.96 15.18
CA LEU A 2 -14.22 0.31 15.28
C LEU A 2 -13.49 0.50 13.96
N THR A 3 -12.29 1.10 14.00
CA THR A 3 -11.45 1.30 12.82
C THR A 3 -9.97 1.33 13.20
N ALA A 4 -9.11 0.76 12.34
CA ALA A 4 -7.67 0.88 12.47
C ALA A 4 -7.13 2.23 11.94
N THR A 5 -7.94 2.92 11.15
CA THR A 5 -7.61 4.21 10.54
C THR A 5 -8.74 5.20 10.82
N PRO A 6 -8.76 5.86 12.00
CA PRO A 6 -9.85 6.73 12.43
C PRO A 6 -9.76 8.09 11.75
N GLY A 7 -10.15 8.17 10.51
CA GLY A 7 -10.16 9.37 9.67
C GLY A 7 -10.38 8.97 8.23
N ARG A 8 -10.78 9.93 7.42
CA ARG A 8 -10.77 9.78 5.98
C ARG A 8 -9.39 10.12 5.44
N THR A 9 -9.20 10.34 4.21
CA THR A 9 -7.91 10.63 3.61
C THR A 9 -7.19 11.76 4.33
N ALA A 10 -5.92 11.55 4.67
CA ALA A 10 -5.09 12.59 5.24
C ALA A 10 -4.34 13.31 4.13
N ILE A 11 -4.98 14.24 3.52
CA ILE A 11 -4.31 15.23 2.69
C ILE A 11 -4.38 16.55 3.44
N ALA A 12 -3.30 17.31 3.45
CA ALA A 12 -3.30 18.65 4.04
C ALA A 12 -4.10 19.63 3.17
N SER A 13 -5.38 19.35 3.02
CA SER A 13 -6.32 20.32 2.51
C SER A 13 -7.37 20.60 3.57
N SER A 14 -7.83 21.83 3.60
CA SER A 14 -8.83 22.31 4.52
C SER A 14 -10.09 21.44 4.60
N SER A 15 -10.53 20.83 3.52
CA SER A 15 -11.81 20.08 3.48
C SER A 15 -11.75 18.68 4.12
N GLU A 16 -10.66 17.93 3.96
CA GLU A 16 -10.55 16.58 4.55
C GLU A 16 -10.05 16.60 5.98
N GLU A 17 -9.21 17.57 6.31
CA GLU A 17 -8.92 17.91 7.68
C GLU A 17 -10.19 18.33 8.43
N GLU A 18 -11.08 19.10 7.78
CA GLU A 18 -12.40 19.41 8.30
C GLU A 18 -13.30 18.18 8.43
N GLU A 19 -13.34 17.28 7.46
CA GLU A 19 -14.10 16.02 7.58
C GLU A 19 -13.56 15.11 8.68
N SER A 20 -12.24 15.02 8.82
CA SER A 20 -11.61 14.27 9.92
C SER A 20 -11.87 14.94 11.27
N LYS A 21 -11.87 16.29 11.33
CA LYS A 21 -12.29 17.08 12.51
C LYS A 21 -13.77 16.89 12.81
N LYS A 22 -14.65 16.91 11.80
CA LYS A 22 -16.08 16.61 11.96
C LYS A 22 -16.32 15.23 12.54
N LEU A 23 -15.57 14.22 12.05
CA LEU A 23 -15.62 12.85 12.60
C LEU A 23 -15.16 12.82 14.06
N ALA A 24 -14.08 13.50 14.39
CA ALA A 24 -13.60 13.61 15.77
C ALA A 24 -14.60 14.32 16.68
N ILE A 25 -15.21 15.40 16.20
CA ILE A 25 -16.28 16.14 16.91
C ILE A 25 -17.52 15.27 17.11
N PHE A 26 -17.95 14.53 16.07
CA PHE A 26 -19.09 13.60 16.16
C PHE A 26 -18.93 12.58 17.28
N TYR A 27 -17.70 12.12 17.54
CA TYR A 27 -17.37 11.24 18.67
C TYR A 27 -16.88 12.00 19.90
N ASN A 28 -17.19 13.30 20.04
CA ASN A 28 -16.77 14.16 21.15
C ASN A 28 -15.25 14.12 21.41
N LYS A 29 -14.46 13.98 20.35
CA LYS A 29 -13.01 13.74 20.40
C LYS A 29 -12.60 12.52 21.26
N GLN A 30 -13.55 11.66 21.61
CA GLN A 30 -13.28 10.46 22.37
C GLN A 30 -12.76 9.35 21.43
N LYS A 31 -11.49 9.06 21.58
CA LYS A 31 -10.82 7.95 20.90
C LYS A 31 -10.27 7.01 21.96
N ALA A 32 -10.81 5.80 22.02
CA ALA A 32 -10.19 4.75 22.78
C ALA A 32 -8.91 4.30 22.07
N THR A 33 -7.77 4.64 22.63
CA THR A 33 -6.47 4.20 22.13
C THR A 33 -5.81 3.32 23.15
N LEU A 34 -5.10 2.30 22.70
CA LEU A 34 -4.24 1.51 23.56
C LEU A 34 -3.08 2.39 24.04
N LYS A 35 -3.15 2.90 25.28
CA LYS A 35 -2.02 3.58 25.91
C LYS A 35 -1.25 2.58 26.75
N VAL A 36 0.01 2.36 26.43
CA VAL A 36 0.86 1.41 27.17
C VAL A 36 2.00 2.17 27.81
N LYS A 37 2.09 2.06 29.15
CA LYS A 37 3.16 2.71 29.93
C LYS A 37 4.52 2.24 29.42
N GLY A 38 5.43 3.18 29.15
CA GLY A 38 6.79 2.91 28.68
C GLY A 38 6.93 2.82 27.16
N TYR A 39 5.85 2.98 26.37
CA TYR A 39 5.91 2.96 24.92
C TYR A 39 5.41 4.28 24.31
N LYS A 40 6.13 4.78 23.30
CA LYS A 40 5.75 6.00 22.57
C LYS A 40 4.45 5.84 21.81
N THR A 41 4.24 4.67 21.20
CA THR A 41 3.05 4.37 20.41
C THR A 41 2.59 2.93 20.64
N PRO A 42 1.29 2.63 20.47
CA PRO A 42 0.78 1.26 20.49
C PRO A 42 1.47 0.33 19.49
N ILE A 43 1.90 0.87 18.34
CA ILE A 43 2.60 0.10 17.30
C ILE A 43 3.92 -0.45 17.83
N HIS A 44 4.74 0.38 18.50
CA HIS A 44 5.99 -0.06 19.09
C HIS A 44 5.78 -1.17 20.14
N PHE A 45 4.76 -1.02 20.97
CA PHE A 45 4.39 -2.09 21.92
C PHE A 45 4.03 -3.39 21.21
N LEU A 46 3.17 -3.31 20.20
CA LEU A 46 2.72 -4.50 19.46
C LEU A 46 3.85 -5.16 18.68
N GLN A 47 4.82 -4.37 18.18
CA GLN A 47 6.02 -4.88 17.53
C GLN A 47 6.95 -5.57 18.54
N ASP A 48 7.18 -4.95 19.70
CA ASP A 48 8.00 -5.52 20.76
C ASP A 48 7.41 -6.83 21.30
N LYS A 49 6.09 -6.88 21.46
CA LYS A 49 5.37 -8.08 21.86
C LYS A 49 5.21 -9.12 20.74
N GLY A 50 5.65 -8.84 19.52
CA GLY A 50 5.61 -9.76 18.39
C GLY A 50 4.24 -9.94 17.74
N TYR A 51 3.26 -9.10 18.02
CA TYR A 51 1.96 -9.07 17.33
C TYR A 51 2.04 -8.38 15.98
N LEU A 52 2.89 -7.36 15.86
CA LEU A 52 3.21 -6.71 14.59
C LEU A 52 4.67 -6.97 14.21
N ALA A 53 4.92 -7.09 12.91
CA ALA A 53 6.26 -7.18 12.35
C ALA A 53 6.96 -5.81 12.38
N LYS A 54 8.28 -5.80 12.53
CA LYS A 54 9.10 -4.61 12.31
C LYS A 54 9.18 -4.32 10.82
N ILE A 55 8.93 -3.06 10.44
CA ILE A 55 8.90 -2.66 9.04
C ILE A 55 10.30 -2.26 8.58
N LYS A 56 10.79 -2.89 7.50
CA LYS A 56 11.91 -2.42 6.70
C LYS A 56 11.36 -1.69 5.47
N GLN A 57 11.63 -0.40 5.36
CA GLN A 57 11.18 0.41 4.23
C GLN A 57 12.25 0.47 3.15
N GLU A 58 11.83 0.36 1.90
CA GLU A 58 12.65 0.55 0.72
C GLU A 58 11.91 1.42 -0.29
N ARG A 59 12.63 2.27 -1.00
CA ARG A 59 12.05 3.16 -2.02
C ARG A 59 12.65 2.83 -3.37
N LEU A 60 11.80 2.74 -4.38
CA LEU A 60 12.16 2.72 -5.78
C LEU A 60 11.85 4.10 -6.34
N GLU A 61 12.84 4.87 -6.73
CA GLU A 61 12.63 6.24 -7.19
C GLU A 61 12.56 6.29 -8.71
N THR A 62 11.49 6.87 -9.24
CA THR A 62 11.39 7.24 -10.66
C THR A 62 12.12 8.57 -10.90
N SER A 63 12.39 8.94 -12.16
CA SER A 63 13.05 10.20 -12.46
C SER A 63 12.07 11.30 -12.89
N ILE A 64 12.41 12.57 -12.63
CA ILE A 64 11.63 13.71 -13.13
C ILE A 64 11.54 13.70 -14.66
N SER A 65 12.63 13.29 -15.35
CA SER A 65 12.63 13.19 -16.82
C SER A 65 11.62 12.17 -17.31
N ASP A 66 11.41 11.06 -16.60
CA ASP A 66 10.42 10.06 -16.97
C ASP A 66 8.99 10.59 -16.73
N ILE A 67 8.74 11.30 -15.63
CA ILE A 67 7.46 11.95 -15.36
C ILE A 67 7.11 12.97 -16.47
N LYS A 68 8.06 13.80 -16.90
CA LYS A 68 7.86 14.79 -17.98
C LYS A 68 7.62 14.17 -19.36
N LYS A 69 8.02 12.92 -19.59
CA LYS A 69 7.65 12.18 -20.81
C LYS A 69 6.20 11.70 -20.79
N ILE A 70 5.65 11.48 -19.59
CA ILE A 70 4.29 10.97 -19.40
C ILE A 70 3.29 12.11 -19.33
N PHE A 71 3.64 13.22 -18.67
CA PHE A 71 2.74 14.33 -18.38
C PHE A 71 3.32 15.66 -18.82
N SER A 72 2.45 16.54 -19.30
CA SER A 72 2.75 17.95 -19.47
C SER A 72 2.78 18.70 -18.12
N ASP A 73 3.46 19.83 -18.08
CA ASP A 73 3.48 20.69 -16.89
C ASP A 73 2.07 21.16 -16.48
N ALA A 74 1.14 21.33 -17.45
CA ALA A 74 -0.24 21.70 -17.21
C ALA A 74 -1.00 20.57 -16.49
N GLU A 75 -0.84 19.30 -16.92
CA GLU A 75 -1.43 18.13 -16.27
C GLU A 75 -0.93 17.98 -14.83
N ILE A 76 0.39 18.14 -14.62
CA ILE A 76 0.99 18.08 -13.27
C ILE A 76 0.42 19.20 -12.37
N LYS A 77 0.34 20.44 -12.88
CA LYS A 77 -0.21 21.56 -12.12
C LYS A 77 -1.69 21.35 -11.76
N ALA A 78 -2.48 20.83 -12.71
CA ALA A 78 -3.89 20.51 -12.46
C ALA A 78 -4.04 19.45 -11.37
N GLU A 79 -3.23 18.37 -11.42
CA GLU A 79 -3.27 17.32 -10.43
C GLU A 79 -2.83 17.82 -9.03
N LEU A 80 -1.78 18.64 -8.96
CA LEU A 80 -1.36 19.28 -7.71
C LEU A 80 -2.43 20.19 -7.11
N LYS A 81 -3.19 20.90 -7.95
CA LYS A 81 -4.32 21.71 -7.49
C LYS A 81 -5.42 20.81 -6.88
N ARG A 82 -5.71 19.67 -7.50
CA ARG A 82 -6.65 18.68 -6.94
C ARG A 82 -6.21 18.19 -5.57
N ILE A 83 -4.92 17.80 -5.45
CA ILE A 83 -4.33 17.33 -4.19
C ILE A 83 -4.39 18.43 -3.11
N LYS A 84 -4.06 19.67 -3.45
CA LYS A 84 -4.17 20.81 -2.53
C LYS A 84 -5.60 21.08 -2.07
N ASN A 85 -6.60 20.74 -2.90
CA ASN A 85 -8.02 20.83 -2.56
C ASN A 85 -8.55 19.59 -1.83
N GLY A 86 -7.68 18.66 -1.37
CA GLY A 86 -8.06 17.51 -0.57
C GLY A 86 -8.45 16.26 -1.32
N MET A 87 -8.34 16.25 -2.59
CA MET A 87 -8.64 15.05 -3.39
C MET A 87 -7.40 14.17 -3.49
N ASP A 88 -7.57 12.85 -3.49
CA ASP A 88 -6.49 11.94 -3.86
C ASP A 88 -6.15 12.08 -5.35
N ILE A 89 -5.05 11.51 -5.76
CA ILE A 89 -4.60 11.48 -7.16
C ILE A 89 -5.74 10.93 -8.03
N SER A 90 -6.01 11.60 -9.15
CA SER A 90 -7.08 11.20 -10.07
C SER A 90 -6.83 9.80 -10.65
N LYS A 91 -7.91 9.09 -10.95
CA LYS A 91 -7.82 7.74 -11.53
C LYS A 91 -7.08 7.75 -12.88
N GLU A 92 -7.29 8.78 -13.66
CA GLU A 92 -6.67 9.00 -14.97
C GLU A 92 -5.15 9.20 -14.81
N PHE A 93 -4.75 10.04 -13.86
CA PHE A 93 -3.34 10.28 -13.56
C PHE A 93 -2.66 9.00 -13.04
N ILE A 94 -3.28 8.30 -12.09
CA ILE A 94 -2.79 7.01 -11.59
C ILE A 94 -2.64 6.01 -12.74
N LYS A 95 -3.66 5.88 -13.61
CA LYS A 95 -3.65 4.95 -14.73
C LYS A 95 -2.49 5.25 -15.68
N LYS A 96 -2.32 6.52 -16.07
CA LYS A 96 -1.27 6.96 -17.00
C LYS A 96 0.12 6.73 -16.39
N LEU A 97 0.35 7.17 -15.14
CA LEU A 97 1.61 7.01 -14.43
C LEU A 97 1.97 5.52 -14.19
N SER A 98 1.00 4.73 -13.78
CA SER A 98 1.21 3.31 -13.47
C SER A 98 1.44 2.46 -14.73
N SER A 99 1.08 2.96 -15.91
CA SER A 99 1.27 2.27 -17.19
C SER A 99 2.62 2.56 -17.83
N ASP A 100 3.46 3.37 -17.19
CA ASP A 100 4.83 3.61 -17.67
C ASP A 100 5.66 2.33 -17.63
N GLY A 101 6.33 2.03 -18.77
CA GLY A 101 7.08 0.79 -18.93
C GLY A 101 8.25 0.67 -17.97
N LYS A 102 8.98 1.75 -17.70
CA LYS A 102 10.09 1.74 -16.74
C LYS A 102 9.61 1.48 -15.33
N ARG A 103 8.49 2.10 -14.93
CA ARG A 103 7.87 1.86 -13.64
C ARG A 103 7.43 0.41 -13.46
N ILE A 104 6.81 -0.17 -14.49
CA ILE A 104 6.42 -1.58 -14.51
C ILE A 104 7.66 -2.46 -14.37
N GLN A 105 8.73 -2.17 -15.13
CA GLN A 105 9.98 -2.92 -15.07
C GLN A 105 10.62 -2.87 -13.68
N MET A 106 10.70 -1.69 -13.06
CA MET A 106 11.22 -1.57 -11.67
C MET A 106 10.46 -2.43 -10.67
N ILE A 107 9.14 -2.53 -10.80
CA ILE A 107 8.29 -3.38 -9.94
C ILE A 107 8.59 -4.86 -10.21
N ILE A 108 8.75 -5.25 -11.47
CA ILE A 108 9.07 -6.63 -11.86
C ILE A 108 10.44 -7.02 -11.34
N ASP A 109 11.48 -6.22 -11.59
CA ASP A 109 12.84 -6.49 -11.14
C ASP A 109 12.89 -6.66 -9.62
N LYS A 110 12.15 -5.80 -8.90
CA LYS A 110 12.04 -5.90 -7.46
C LYS A 110 11.31 -7.16 -7.03
N ALA A 111 10.23 -7.53 -7.68
CA ALA A 111 9.49 -8.76 -7.39
C ALA A 111 10.36 -10.00 -7.62
N ILE A 112 11.11 -10.06 -8.72
CA ILE A 112 12.07 -11.13 -9.04
C ILE A 112 13.14 -11.21 -7.94
N SER A 113 13.73 -10.06 -7.58
CA SER A 113 14.75 -10.00 -6.53
C SER A 113 14.25 -10.51 -5.18
N GLU A 114 13.06 -10.11 -4.76
CA GLU A 114 12.47 -10.56 -3.49
C GLU A 114 12.03 -12.03 -3.53
N ASN A 115 11.63 -12.53 -4.71
CA ASN A 115 11.24 -13.94 -4.89
C ASN A 115 12.42 -14.93 -4.80
N LYS A 116 13.66 -14.46 -4.93
CA LYS A 116 14.86 -15.30 -4.70
C LYS A 116 14.93 -15.86 -3.28
N ASN A 117 14.30 -15.18 -2.31
CA ASN A 117 14.12 -15.73 -0.98
C ASN A 117 12.83 -16.56 -0.92
N PRO A 118 12.91 -17.89 -0.84
CA PRO A 118 11.75 -18.78 -0.88
C PRO A 118 10.78 -18.57 0.31
N ASN A 119 11.27 -17.92 1.35
CA ASN A 119 10.45 -17.59 2.51
C ASN A 119 9.60 -16.32 2.31
N ASN A 120 9.79 -15.58 1.23
CA ASN A 120 9.00 -14.37 1.00
C ASN A 120 7.65 -14.73 0.37
N LYS A 121 6.59 -14.11 0.92
CA LYS A 121 5.24 -14.05 0.33
C LYS A 121 4.97 -12.59 0.01
N ILE A 122 4.84 -12.28 -1.27
CA ILE A 122 4.90 -10.93 -1.83
C ILE A 122 3.51 -10.50 -2.30
N ILE A 123 3.05 -9.33 -1.87
CA ILE A 123 1.85 -8.69 -2.38
C ILE A 123 2.25 -7.48 -3.23
N ILE A 124 1.86 -7.46 -4.50
CA ILE A 124 2.06 -6.32 -5.39
C ILE A 124 0.75 -5.55 -5.51
N PHE A 125 0.76 -4.28 -5.12
CA PHE A 125 -0.36 -3.36 -5.28
C PHE A 125 -0.17 -2.53 -6.54
N ALA A 126 -0.80 -2.95 -7.62
CA ALA A 126 -0.73 -2.24 -8.90
C ALA A 126 -1.63 -0.99 -8.91
N GLY A 127 -1.27 0.01 -9.71
CA GLY A 127 -2.01 1.26 -9.81
C GLY A 127 -3.22 1.21 -10.75
N ALA A 128 -3.27 0.23 -11.67
CA ALA A 128 -4.38 0.03 -12.60
C ALA A 128 -4.43 -1.44 -13.07
N ILE A 129 -5.50 -1.80 -13.79
CA ILE A 129 -5.69 -3.19 -14.31
C ILE A 129 -4.60 -3.54 -15.34
N TYR A 130 -4.29 -2.62 -16.29
CA TYR A 130 -3.30 -2.88 -17.33
C TYR A 130 -1.90 -3.19 -16.75
N PRO A 131 -1.30 -2.37 -15.88
CA PRO A 131 -0.02 -2.72 -15.27
C PRO A 131 -0.08 -3.99 -14.42
N ALA A 132 -1.20 -4.27 -13.73
CA ALA A 132 -1.36 -5.53 -13.00
C ALA A 132 -1.27 -6.74 -13.92
N LYS A 133 -1.96 -6.70 -15.07
CA LYS A 133 -1.91 -7.75 -16.10
C LYS A 133 -0.54 -7.86 -16.74
N ALA A 134 0.14 -6.74 -17.01
CA ALA A 134 1.48 -6.72 -17.59
C ALA A 134 2.51 -7.37 -16.64
N ILE A 135 2.53 -6.94 -15.37
CA ILE A 135 3.40 -7.53 -14.34
C ILE A 135 3.15 -9.04 -14.23
N TYR A 136 1.88 -9.46 -14.17
CA TYR A 136 1.53 -10.88 -14.09
C TYR A 136 2.08 -11.67 -15.28
N LYS A 137 1.83 -11.20 -16.51
CA LYS A 137 2.28 -11.89 -17.71
C LYS A 137 3.80 -12.02 -17.77
N ILE A 138 4.54 -10.94 -17.49
CA ILE A 138 6.00 -10.96 -17.53
C ILE A 138 6.57 -11.89 -16.46
N LEU A 139 6.08 -11.83 -15.22
CA LEU A 139 6.52 -12.75 -14.17
C LEU A 139 6.24 -14.22 -14.53
N ARG A 140 5.12 -14.51 -15.21
CA ARG A 140 4.81 -15.86 -15.72
C ARG A 140 5.76 -16.29 -16.84
N MET A 141 6.19 -15.36 -17.71
CA MET A 141 7.20 -15.64 -18.75
C MET A 141 8.59 -15.91 -18.18
N GLU A 142 8.88 -15.39 -16.99
CA GLU A 142 10.09 -15.66 -16.20
C GLU A 142 9.96 -16.91 -15.30
N ASP A 143 9.00 -17.79 -15.60
CA ASP A 143 8.70 -19.01 -14.85
C ASP A 143 8.40 -18.78 -13.34
N ILE A 144 8.01 -17.58 -12.97
CA ILE A 144 7.66 -17.26 -11.59
C ILE A 144 6.18 -17.58 -11.34
N ASN A 145 5.94 -18.43 -10.35
CA ASN A 145 4.58 -18.74 -9.91
C ASN A 145 3.95 -17.57 -9.18
N CYS A 146 3.02 -16.94 -9.85
CA CYS A 146 2.25 -15.81 -9.33
C CYS A 146 0.79 -15.89 -9.76
N CYS A 147 -0.09 -15.20 -9.03
CA CYS A 147 -1.50 -15.06 -9.39
C CYS A 147 -1.91 -13.58 -9.46
N LEU A 148 -2.96 -13.34 -10.24
CA LEU A 148 -3.56 -12.03 -10.44
C LEU A 148 -4.96 -11.99 -9.84
N VAL A 149 -5.26 -10.94 -9.06
CA VAL A 149 -6.57 -10.69 -8.48
C VAL A 149 -6.97 -9.23 -8.73
N THR A 150 -8.02 -9.04 -9.52
CA THR A 150 -8.61 -7.73 -9.83
C THR A 150 -10.12 -7.76 -9.65
N GLY A 151 -10.79 -6.62 -9.87
CA GLY A 151 -12.25 -6.58 -9.92
C GLY A 151 -12.87 -7.45 -11.03
N GLU A 152 -12.10 -7.75 -12.10
CA GLU A 152 -12.50 -8.59 -13.23
C GLU A 152 -12.33 -10.09 -12.95
N THR A 153 -11.58 -10.47 -11.92
CA THR A 153 -11.39 -11.89 -11.55
C THR A 153 -12.66 -12.44 -10.97
N ASN A 154 -13.17 -13.55 -11.52
CA ASN A 154 -14.38 -14.18 -11.00
C ASN A 154 -14.19 -14.68 -9.56
N LEU A 155 -15.29 -14.85 -8.83
CA LEU A 155 -15.26 -15.15 -7.40
C LEU A 155 -14.57 -16.47 -7.05
N ILE A 156 -14.77 -17.50 -7.87
CA ILE A 156 -14.19 -18.83 -7.65
C ILE A 156 -12.68 -18.78 -7.85
N GLU A 157 -12.22 -18.23 -8.96
CA GLU A 157 -10.81 -18.06 -9.27
C GLU A 157 -10.10 -17.17 -8.22
N ARG A 158 -10.75 -16.07 -7.82
CA ARG A 158 -10.25 -15.18 -6.77
C ARG A 158 -10.03 -15.94 -5.47
N ARG A 159 -11.01 -16.74 -5.05
CA ARG A 159 -10.93 -17.54 -3.84
C ARG A 159 -9.80 -18.56 -3.93
N ASN A 160 -9.70 -19.27 -5.02
CA ASN A 160 -8.64 -20.26 -5.25
C ASN A 160 -7.25 -19.62 -5.23
N ASN A 161 -7.07 -18.50 -5.93
CA ASN A 161 -5.81 -17.77 -5.97
C ASN A 161 -5.38 -17.29 -4.57
N ILE A 162 -6.32 -16.78 -3.80
CA ILE A 162 -6.08 -16.33 -2.42
C ILE A 162 -5.69 -17.51 -1.52
N GLU A 163 -6.39 -18.63 -1.59
CA GLU A 163 -6.10 -19.81 -0.77
C GLU A 163 -4.75 -20.43 -1.15
N LEU A 164 -4.41 -20.53 -2.43
CA LEU A 164 -3.10 -20.98 -2.88
C LEU A 164 -1.98 -20.07 -2.37
N PHE A 165 -2.17 -18.74 -2.43
CA PHE A 165 -1.20 -17.79 -1.90
C PHE A 165 -1.00 -17.92 -0.39
N LYS A 166 -2.03 -18.24 0.38
CA LYS A 166 -1.95 -18.39 1.83
C LYS A 166 -1.21 -19.66 2.29
N GLN A 167 -1.23 -20.69 1.47
CA GLN A 167 -0.61 -21.97 1.81
C GLN A 167 0.91 -21.84 1.90
N GLU A 168 1.52 -22.29 3.01
CA GLU A 168 2.98 -22.24 3.22
C GLU A 168 3.76 -23.11 2.24
N LYS A 169 3.24 -24.29 1.95
CA LYS A 169 3.88 -25.26 1.05
C LYS A 169 3.62 -25.00 -0.42
N SER A 170 2.80 -23.99 -0.73
CA SER A 170 2.56 -23.58 -2.11
C SER A 170 3.78 -22.83 -2.65
N ASN A 171 4.17 -23.14 -3.88
CA ASN A 171 5.16 -22.36 -4.62
C ASN A 171 4.61 -21.04 -5.17
N MET A 172 3.34 -20.71 -4.89
CA MET A 172 2.69 -19.44 -5.21
C MET A 172 3.13 -18.35 -4.22
N ASN A 173 4.25 -17.67 -4.53
CA ASN A 173 4.84 -16.70 -3.62
C ASN A 173 4.46 -15.25 -3.90
N ILE A 174 3.85 -14.98 -5.05
CA ILE A 174 3.50 -13.61 -5.47
C ILE A 174 2.02 -13.53 -5.79
N ILE A 175 1.33 -12.53 -5.21
CA ILE A 175 -0.01 -12.12 -5.59
C ILE A 175 0.00 -10.68 -6.08
N ILE A 176 -0.45 -10.47 -7.31
CA ILE A 176 -0.61 -9.15 -7.91
C ILE A 176 -2.07 -8.75 -7.77
N ASN A 177 -2.33 -7.54 -7.30
CA ASN A 177 -3.71 -7.09 -7.18
C ASN A 177 -3.92 -5.63 -7.61
N TYR A 178 -5.16 -5.35 -8.02
CA TYR A 178 -5.67 -4.01 -8.20
C TYR A 178 -7.05 -3.89 -7.57
N GLY A 179 -7.16 -3.01 -6.55
CA GLY A 179 -8.44 -2.59 -5.95
C GLY A 179 -9.16 -3.62 -5.07
N VAL A 180 -8.62 -4.83 -4.86
CA VAL A 180 -9.34 -5.93 -4.19
C VAL A 180 -8.78 -6.26 -2.81
N LEU A 181 -7.47 -6.34 -2.65
CA LEU A 181 -6.84 -6.84 -1.41
C LEU A 181 -6.59 -5.76 -0.35
N THR A 182 -7.09 -4.56 -0.53
CA THR A 182 -6.94 -3.47 0.45
C THR A 182 -7.83 -3.66 1.68
N THR A 183 -8.98 -4.32 1.52
CA THR A 183 -9.93 -4.60 2.60
C THR A 183 -10.31 -6.09 2.63
N GLY A 184 -10.61 -6.63 3.84
CA GLY A 184 -11.13 -7.99 4.00
C GLY A 184 -10.20 -9.15 3.64
N PHE A 185 -8.94 -8.89 3.28
CA PHE A 185 -7.95 -9.91 2.94
C PHE A 185 -7.00 -10.14 4.11
N ASP A 186 -6.87 -11.38 4.55
CA ASP A 186 -5.92 -11.79 5.58
C ASP A 186 -5.00 -12.89 5.05
N ALA A 187 -3.70 -12.61 5.02
CA ALA A 187 -2.64 -13.53 4.65
C ALA A 187 -1.46 -13.35 5.62
N PRO A 188 -1.50 -13.97 6.81
CA PRO A 188 -0.52 -13.73 7.86
C PRO A 188 0.93 -13.96 7.46
N LYS A 189 1.16 -14.87 6.51
CA LYS A 189 2.50 -15.20 6.01
C LYS A 189 3.08 -14.19 5.03
N ALA A 190 2.26 -13.28 4.48
CA ALA A 190 2.75 -12.22 3.63
C ALA A 190 3.68 -11.28 4.42
N ASN A 191 4.86 -11.04 3.88
CA ASN A 191 5.89 -10.26 4.56
C ASN A 191 6.58 -9.24 3.66
N VAL A 192 6.23 -9.19 2.37
CA VAL A 192 6.73 -8.18 1.44
C VAL A 192 5.55 -7.52 0.73
N ALA A 193 5.45 -6.20 0.80
CA ALA A 193 4.53 -5.40 0.01
C ALA A 193 5.31 -4.56 -1.00
N ILE A 194 4.96 -4.65 -2.28
CA ILE A 194 5.46 -3.77 -3.33
C ILE A 194 4.31 -2.84 -3.72
N ILE A 195 4.40 -1.58 -3.32
CA ILE A 195 3.37 -0.57 -3.53
C ILE A 195 3.70 0.20 -4.81
N GLY A 196 3.21 -0.30 -5.93
CA GLY A 196 3.29 0.32 -7.24
C GLY A 196 2.18 1.35 -7.50
N ARG A 197 1.13 1.35 -6.66
CA ARG A 197 0.02 2.30 -6.77
C ARG A 197 0.39 3.65 -6.16
N PRO A 198 0.44 4.74 -6.95
CA PRO A 198 0.53 6.08 -6.40
C PRO A 198 -0.71 6.41 -5.55
N THR A 199 -0.51 7.01 -4.40
CA THR A 199 -1.61 7.50 -3.55
C THR A 199 -1.12 8.61 -2.63
N GLN A 200 -2.00 9.55 -2.30
CA GLN A 200 -1.83 10.54 -1.25
C GLN A 200 -2.73 10.21 -0.03
N SER A 201 -3.52 9.16 -0.15
CA SER A 201 -4.38 8.67 0.93
C SER A 201 -3.60 7.86 1.95
N VAL A 202 -3.42 8.43 3.14
CA VAL A 202 -2.79 7.75 4.30
C VAL A 202 -3.56 6.48 4.67
N THR A 203 -4.89 6.54 4.62
CA THR A 203 -5.76 5.39 4.90
C THR A 203 -5.47 4.24 3.94
N LEU A 204 -5.45 4.51 2.64
CA LEU A 204 -5.20 3.49 1.62
C LEU A 204 -3.78 2.92 1.75
N TYR A 205 -2.78 3.78 1.95
CA TYR A 205 -1.40 3.34 2.15
C TYR A 205 -1.27 2.44 3.39
N SER A 206 -1.85 2.87 4.52
CA SER A 206 -1.83 2.09 5.77
C SER A 206 -2.53 0.75 5.63
N GLN A 207 -3.62 0.68 4.85
CA GLN A 207 -4.31 -0.59 4.56
C GLN A 207 -3.42 -1.54 3.74
N MET A 208 -2.69 -1.04 2.74
CA MET A 208 -1.75 -1.85 1.95
C MET A 208 -0.59 -2.37 2.81
N VAL A 209 0.04 -1.50 3.59
CA VAL A 209 1.14 -1.88 4.49
C VAL A 209 0.67 -2.86 5.57
N GLY A 210 -0.52 -2.65 6.12
CA GLY A 210 -1.11 -3.51 7.13
C GLY A 210 -1.28 -4.97 6.71
N ARG A 211 -1.31 -5.26 5.39
CA ARG A 211 -1.40 -6.64 4.88
C ARG A 211 -0.16 -7.48 5.16
N VAL A 212 1.00 -6.86 5.35
CA VAL A 212 2.27 -7.57 5.57
C VAL A 212 2.83 -7.40 6.99
N MET A 213 2.13 -6.64 7.83
CA MET A 213 2.61 -6.32 9.19
C MET A 213 2.29 -7.38 10.25
N ARG A 214 1.84 -8.57 9.90
CA ARG A 214 1.56 -9.63 10.87
C ARG A 214 2.86 -10.10 11.53
N GLY A 215 2.94 -10.00 12.87
CA GLY A 215 4.07 -10.50 13.66
C GLY A 215 3.97 -11.99 13.94
N LYS A 216 5.00 -12.55 14.53
CA LYS A 216 5.08 -14.01 14.83
C LYS A 216 3.89 -14.50 15.65
N LYS A 217 3.45 -13.76 16.67
CA LYS A 217 2.28 -14.13 17.50
C LYS A 217 0.95 -14.05 16.76
N ALA A 218 0.91 -13.32 15.63
CA ALA A 218 -0.24 -13.24 14.75
C ALA A 218 -0.11 -14.14 13.50
N GLY A 219 0.77 -15.15 13.55
CA GLY A 219 0.98 -16.11 12.48
C GLY A 219 1.88 -15.64 11.34
N GLY A 220 2.46 -14.44 11.45
CA GLY A 220 3.35 -13.85 10.46
C GLY A 220 4.84 -13.97 10.78
N LYS A 221 5.63 -12.96 10.46
CA LYS A 221 7.08 -12.92 10.60
C LYS A 221 7.54 -11.82 11.57
N GLN A 222 8.79 -11.88 12.02
CA GLN A 222 9.36 -10.86 12.89
C GLN A 222 9.55 -9.52 12.17
N GLU A 223 9.88 -9.59 10.87
CA GLU A 223 10.13 -8.43 10.02
C GLU A 223 9.29 -8.52 8.76
N CYS A 224 8.88 -7.39 8.25
CA CYS A 224 8.26 -7.24 6.95
C CYS A 224 8.97 -6.15 6.15
N LYS A 225 8.91 -6.25 4.82
CA LYS A 225 9.46 -5.26 3.92
C LYS A 225 8.34 -4.53 3.18
N VAL A 226 8.43 -3.23 3.15
CA VAL A 226 7.52 -2.35 2.38
C VAL A 226 8.35 -1.60 1.35
N VAL A 227 8.14 -1.94 0.09
CA VAL A 227 8.79 -1.30 -1.05
C VAL A 227 7.78 -0.34 -1.68
N THR A 228 8.10 0.94 -1.73
CA THR A 228 7.20 1.96 -2.31
C THR A 228 7.85 2.59 -3.53
N VAL A 229 7.13 2.62 -4.65
CA VAL A 229 7.55 3.41 -5.81
C VAL A 229 7.24 4.87 -5.53
N LYS A 230 8.30 5.68 -5.45
CA LYS A 230 8.22 7.11 -5.18
C LYS A 230 8.40 7.89 -6.47
N ASP A 231 7.46 8.75 -6.76
CA ASP A 231 7.50 9.64 -7.90
C ASP A 231 7.98 11.02 -7.46
N PRO A 232 9.00 11.61 -8.11
CA PRO A 232 9.57 12.90 -7.74
C PRO A 232 8.69 14.06 -8.24
N ILE A 233 7.38 14.01 -7.97
CA ILE A 233 6.46 15.09 -8.27
C ILE A 233 6.42 16.00 -7.03
N TYR A 234 6.88 17.24 -7.23
CA TYR A 234 6.87 18.23 -6.16
C TYR A 234 5.45 18.40 -5.61
N GLY A 235 5.30 18.31 -4.29
CA GLY A 235 4.00 18.38 -3.62
C GLY A 235 3.34 17.03 -3.33
N PHE A 236 3.90 15.92 -3.85
CA PHE A 236 3.50 14.58 -3.40
C PHE A 236 4.14 14.28 -2.04
N ARG A 237 3.33 13.75 -1.14
CA ARG A 237 3.79 13.38 0.20
C ARG A 237 4.65 12.13 0.20
N ASP A 238 5.58 12.12 1.13
CA ASP A 238 6.22 10.88 1.55
C ASP A 238 5.27 10.11 2.49
N MET A 239 4.70 9.04 1.98
CA MET A 239 3.74 8.22 2.71
C MET A 239 4.38 7.35 3.81
N SER A 240 5.71 7.36 3.94
CA SER A 240 6.42 6.55 4.92
C SER A 240 6.11 6.92 6.38
N GLN A 241 5.65 8.15 6.61
CA GLN A 241 5.29 8.65 7.95
C GLN A 241 3.80 8.48 8.30
N SER A 242 3.05 7.76 7.48
CA SER A 242 1.59 7.70 7.59
C SER A 242 1.05 7.10 8.89
N PHE A 243 1.86 6.32 9.62
CA PHE A 243 1.38 5.66 10.85
C PHE A 243 1.29 6.58 12.07
N THR A 244 1.96 7.73 12.08
CA THR A 244 1.93 8.70 13.18
C THR A 244 0.88 9.80 12.99
N TYR A 245 0.36 9.93 11.78
CA TYR A 245 -0.52 11.03 11.38
C TYR A 245 -1.82 11.12 12.20
N TRP A 246 -2.44 9.97 12.50
CA TRP A 246 -3.73 9.94 13.18
C TRP A 246 -3.67 10.38 14.64
N GLU A 247 -2.50 10.39 15.24
CA GLU A 247 -2.33 10.79 16.64
C GLU A 247 -2.50 12.31 16.84
N GLU A 248 -2.19 13.10 15.82
CA GLU A 248 -2.25 14.56 15.90
C GLU A 248 -3.68 15.12 15.74
N LEU A 249 -4.51 14.46 14.94
CA LEU A 249 -5.89 14.93 14.67
C LEU A 249 -6.86 14.77 15.85
N TRP A 250 -6.54 13.93 16.82
CA TRP A 250 -7.40 13.59 17.94
C TRP A 250 -6.91 14.18 19.27
N LYS A 251 -5.87 14.98 19.21
CA LYS A 251 -5.46 15.84 20.32
C LYS A 251 -6.35 17.10 20.33
#